data_76bae068417d8dfed6994ad23d65d827
#
_entry.id   76bae068417d8dfed6994ad23d65d827
#
_cell.length_a   1.000
_cell.length_b   1.000
_cell.length_c   1.000
_cell.angle_alpha   90.00
_cell.angle_beta   90.00
_cell.angle_gamma   90.00
#
_symmetry.space_group_name_H-M   'P 1'
#
loop_
_entity.id
_entity.type
_entity.pdbx_description
1 polymer ?
#
loop_
_entity_poly.entity_id
_entity_poly.type
_entity_poly.pdbx_seq_one_letter_code
_entity_poly.pdbx_strand_id
1 'polypeptide(L)'
;MPSNPVPRIFVVDDEPVIASTLAAILQMNGFSAKFFTCPLDALTAARLKAPDLLISDVAMPGISGIELAIQMRAQYPTCKILLFSGQAATADLLEAARAEGHALDLLQKPVPPTELLLEVGNLVNATSQTGAARPVRSSWIAATSSLAAQLPACTRG
;
A
#
# COMPACT_ATOMS: atom_id res chain seq x y z
N MET A 1 -23.05 13.66 -16.55
CA MET A 1 -21.90 13.79 -15.68
C MET A 1 -21.19 12.47 -15.57
N PRO A 2 -20.02 12.37 -16.12
CA PRO A 2 -19.27 11.16 -15.86
C PRO A 2 -18.87 11.16 -14.40
N SER A 3 -19.40 10.22 -13.67
CA SER A 3 -19.00 10.06 -12.29
C SER A 3 -17.56 9.54 -12.29
N ASN A 4 -16.72 10.18 -11.55
CA ASN A 4 -15.38 9.66 -11.36
C ASN A 4 -15.49 8.27 -10.74
N PRO A 5 -14.75 7.31 -11.25
CA PRO A 5 -14.78 5.98 -10.66
C PRO A 5 -14.34 6.07 -9.20
N VAL A 6 -15.04 5.32 -8.36
CA VAL A 6 -14.72 5.26 -6.94
C VAL A 6 -13.34 4.63 -6.79
N PRO A 7 -12.41 5.29 -6.10
CA PRO A 7 -11.07 4.74 -5.92
C PRO A 7 -11.11 3.40 -5.20
N ARG A 8 -10.34 2.47 -5.71
CA ARG A 8 -10.22 1.15 -5.12
C ARG A 8 -9.01 1.10 -4.22
N ILE A 9 -9.22 0.66 -2.99
CA ILE A 9 -8.16 0.61 -1.99
C ILE A 9 -8.06 -0.81 -1.44
N PHE A 10 -6.85 -1.35 -1.42
CA PHE A 10 -6.57 -2.61 -0.74
C PHE A 10 -5.89 -2.29 0.59
N VAL A 11 -6.38 -2.93 1.63
CA VAL A 11 -5.82 -2.81 2.98
C VAL A 11 -5.25 -4.17 3.36
N VAL A 12 -3.97 -4.21 3.68
CA VAL A 12 -3.30 -5.46 4.04
C VAL A 12 -2.71 -5.34 5.44
N ASP A 13 -3.15 -6.20 6.32
CA ASP A 13 -2.63 -6.26 7.69
C ASP A 13 -2.90 -7.67 8.21
N ASP A 14 -1.91 -8.29 8.81
CA ASP A 14 -2.04 -9.66 9.31
C ASP A 14 -3.01 -9.76 10.50
N GLU A 15 -3.38 -8.64 11.09
CA GLU A 15 -4.39 -8.60 12.14
C GLU A 15 -5.77 -8.30 11.53
N PRO A 16 -6.69 -9.28 11.51
CA PRO A 16 -7.97 -9.09 10.83
C PRO A 16 -8.78 -7.93 11.37
N VAL A 17 -8.72 -7.68 12.67
CA VAL A 17 -9.47 -6.58 13.28
C VAL A 17 -8.99 -5.24 12.74
N ILE A 18 -7.70 -5.07 12.63
CA ILE A 18 -7.12 -3.83 12.10
C ILE A 18 -7.48 -3.67 10.64
N ALA A 19 -7.24 -4.71 9.85
CA ALA A 19 -7.50 -4.65 8.42
C ALA A 19 -8.97 -4.34 8.11
N SER A 20 -9.88 -5.03 8.79
CA SER A 20 -11.31 -4.83 8.55
C SER A 20 -11.78 -3.47 9.04
N THR A 21 -11.23 -2.99 10.15
CA THR A 21 -11.59 -1.68 10.68
C THR A 21 -11.16 -0.57 9.72
N LEU A 22 -9.95 -0.64 9.21
CA LEU A 22 -9.47 0.35 8.26
C LEU A 22 -10.31 0.35 6.98
N ALA A 23 -10.63 -0.85 6.49
CA ALA A 23 -11.48 -0.95 5.31
C ALA A 23 -12.86 -0.37 5.56
N ALA A 24 -13.43 -0.62 6.74
CA ALA A 24 -14.74 -0.07 7.09
C ALA A 24 -14.72 1.46 7.13
N ILE A 25 -13.69 2.03 7.72
CA ILE A 25 -13.54 3.49 7.78
C ILE A 25 -13.50 4.06 6.36
N LEU A 26 -12.74 3.44 5.49
CA LEU A 26 -12.64 3.90 4.11
C LEU A 26 -13.96 3.76 3.36
N GLN A 27 -14.65 2.64 3.54
CA GLN A 27 -15.95 2.42 2.91
C GLN A 27 -16.97 3.46 3.35
N MET A 28 -16.97 3.80 4.63
CA MET A 28 -17.86 4.81 5.16
C MET A 28 -17.60 6.20 4.58
N ASN A 29 -16.42 6.41 4.04
CA ASN A 29 -16.01 7.68 3.47
C ASN A 29 -15.99 7.68 1.95
N GLY A 30 -16.66 6.72 1.33
CA GLY A 30 -16.90 6.73 -0.10
C GLY A 30 -15.87 6.01 -0.95
N PHE A 31 -14.94 5.27 -0.34
CA PHE A 31 -13.95 4.51 -1.09
C PHE A 31 -14.39 3.06 -1.24
N SER A 32 -13.90 2.41 -2.29
CA SER A 32 -14.13 0.99 -2.48
C SER A 32 -12.95 0.23 -1.86
N ALA A 33 -13.08 -0.14 -0.60
CA ALA A 33 -11.99 -0.76 0.14
C ALA A 33 -12.24 -2.24 0.36
N LYS A 34 -11.17 -3.03 0.19
CA LYS A 34 -11.15 -4.43 0.55
C LYS A 34 -9.96 -4.67 1.46
N PHE A 35 -10.10 -5.61 2.40
CA PHE A 35 -8.99 -5.94 3.27
C PHE A 35 -8.53 -7.36 3.04
N PHE A 36 -7.25 -7.58 3.30
CA PHE A 36 -6.59 -8.88 3.19
C PHE A 36 -5.72 -9.08 4.42
N THR A 37 -5.70 -10.28 4.92
CA THR A 37 -4.82 -10.62 6.04
C THR A 37 -3.56 -11.34 5.56
N CYS A 38 -3.49 -11.60 4.27
CA CYS A 38 -2.35 -12.24 3.64
C CYS A 38 -1.91 -11.44 2.42
N PRO A 39 -0.62 -11.05 2.35
CA PRO A 39 -0.14 -10.28 1.20
C PRO A 39 -0.33 -10.98 -0.14
N LEU A 40 -0.21 -12.31 -0.16
CA LEU A 40 -0.38 -13.04 -1.41
C LEU A 40 -1.82 -12.99 -1.92
N ASP A 41 -2.78 -12.96 -1.02
CA ASP A 41 -4.18 -12.81 -1.41
C ASP A 41 -4.42 -11.46 -2.07
N ALA A 42 -3.76 -10.42 -1.56
CA ALA A 42 -3.87 -9.08 -2.15
C ALA A 42 -3.27 -9.06 -3.56
N LEU A 43 -2.13 -9.68 -3.74
CA LEU A 43 -1.51 -9.77 -5.07
C LEU A 43 -2.38 -10.55 -6.05
N THR A 44 -2.99 -11.63 -5.58
CA THR A 44 -3.90 -12.43 -6.41
C THR A 44 -5.12 -11.62 -6.82
N ALA A 45 -5.70 -10.90 -5.88
CA ALA A 45 -6.87 -10.06 -6.16
C ALA A 45 -6.52 -8.92 -7.13
N ALA A 46 -5.32 -8.39 -7.03
CA ALA A 46 -4.88 -7.32 -7.90
C ALA A 46 -4.79 -7.75 -9.37
N ARG A 47 -4.57 -9.03 -9.63
CA ARG A 47 -4.56 -9.55 -10.99
C ARG A 47 -5.92 -9.43 -11.66
N LEU A 48 -6.97 -9.56 -10.88
CA LEU A 48 -8.33 -9.42 -11.39
C LEU A 48 -8.66 -7.95 -11.57
N LYS A 49 -8.30 -7.13 -10.62
CA LYS A 49 -8.53 -5.70 -10.69
C LYS A 49 -7.58 -4.99 -9.73
N ALA A 50 -6.64 -4.27 -10.27
CA ALA A 50 -5.61 -3.61 -9.48
C ALA A 50 -6.20 -2.48 -8.64
N PRO A 51 -5.67 -2.25 -7.43
CA PRO A 51 -6.10 -1.11 -6.62
C PRO A 51 -5.48 0.19 -7.11
N ASP A 52 -6.13 1.29 -6.78
CA ASP A 52 -5.56 2.61 -6.98
C ASP A 52 -4.59 2.96 -5.86
N LEU A 53 -4.82 2.40 -4.69
CA LEU A 53 -4.00 2.62 -3.50
C LEU A 53 -3.88 1.31 -2.73
N LEU A 54 -2.66 1.01 -2.30
CA LEU A 54 -2.39 -0.08 -1.38
C LEU A 54 -2.00 0.50 -0.03
N ILE A 55 -2.70 0.10 1.01
CA ILE A 55 -2.35 0.41 2.39
C ILE A 55 -1.89 -0.89 3.03
N SER A 56 -0.70 -0.92 3.58
CA SER A 56 -0.17 -2.14 4.17
C SER A 56 0.59 -1.88 5.45
N ASP A 57 0.42 -2.78 6.42
CA ASP A 57 1.31 -2.83 7.55
C ASP A 57 2.68 -3.29 7.08
N VAL A 58 3.74 -2.77 7.68
CA VAL A 58 5.10 -3.16 7.29
C VAL A 58 5.48 -4.50 7.89
N ALA A 59 5.18 -4.69 9.16
CA ALA A 59 5.60 -5.89 9.87
C ALA A 59 4.54 -6.98 9.75
N MET A 60 4.75 -7.90 8.82
CA MET A 60 3.86 -9.04 8.61
C MET A 60 4.67 -10.31 8.45
N PRO A 61 4.12 -11.46 8.85
CA PRO A 61 4.81 -12.73 8.63
C PRO A 61 4.92 -13.04 7.13
N GLY A 62 6.01 -13.65 6.77
CA GLY A 62 6.27 -13.99 5.38
C GLY A 62 6.92 -12.82 4.67
N ILE A 63 6.18 -12.13 3.83
CA ILE A 63 6.71 -10.95 3.16
C ILE A 63 6.29 -9.70 3.93
N SER A 64 7.18 -8.73 4.00
CA SER A 64 6.88 -7.47 4.66
C SER A 64 5.99 -6.60 3.78
N GLY A 65 5.40 -5.57 4.39
CA GLY A 65 4.63 -4.60 3.63
C GLY A 65 5.48 -3.87 2.60
N ILE A 66 6.76 -3.69 2.87
CA ILE A 66 7.68 -3.05 1.92
C ILE A 66 7.86 -3.94 0.70
N GLU A 67 8.07 -5.23 0.90
CA GLU A 67 8.21 -6.17 -0.21
C GLU A 67 6.92 -6.24 -1.02
N LEU A 68 5.78 -6.27 -0.34
CA LEU A 68 4.49 -6.24 -1.02
C LEU A 68 4.33 -4.98 -1.85
N ALA A 69 4.72 -3.84 -1.30
CA ALA A 69 4.63 -2.56 -1.99
C ALA A 69 5.49 -2.55 -3.26
N ILE A 70 6.70 -3.06 -3.14
CA ILE A 70 7.61 -3.13 -4.28
C ILE A 70 7.02 -3.98 -5.40
N GLN A 71 6.50 -5.15 -5.04
CA GLN A 71 5.90 -6.05 -6.03
C GLN A 71 4.64 -5.47 -6.65
N MET A 72 3.79 -4.85 -5.82
CA MET A 72 2.57 -4.24 -6.32
C MET A 72 2.91 -3.13 -7.32
N ARG A 73 3.89 -2.32 -7.00
CA ARG A 73 4.28 -1.21 -7.83
C ARG A 73 4.96 -1.64 -9.12
N ALA A 74 5.72 -2.74 -9.05
CA ALA A 74 6.36 -3.29 -10.23
C ALA A 74 5.34 -3.78 -11.25
N GLN A 75 4.24 -4.35 -10.78
CA GLN A 75 3.19 -4.85 -11.65
C GLN A 75 2.17 -3.79 -12.03
N TYR A 76 1.92 -2.85 -11.14
CA TYR A 76 0.92 -1.81 -11.32
C TYR A 76 1.53 -0.45 -10.98
N PRO A 77 2.28 0.15 -11.91
CA PRO A 77 3.03 1.38 -11.62
C PRO A 77 2.18 2.57 -11.18
N THR A 78 0.91 2.57 -11.51
CA THR A 78 0.01 3.65 -11.11
C THR A 78 -0.56 3.48 -9.72
N CYS A 79 -0.35 2.34 -9.09
CA CYS A 79 -0.84 2.10 -7.75
C CYS A 79 -0.03 2.91 -6.75
N LYS A 80 -0.72 3.69 -5.94
CA LYS A 80 -0.07 4.43 -4.85
C LYS A 80 0.11 3.52 -3.65
N ILE A 81 1.10 3.83 -2.82
CA ILE A 81 1.44 2.98 -1.67
C ILE A 81 1.46 3.83 -0.41
N LEU A 82 0.81 3.34 0.62
CA LEU A 82 0.85 3.93 1.95
C LEU A 82 1.14 2.82 2.96
N LEU A 83 2.22 2.96 3.69
CA LEU A 83 2.63 1.95 4.66
C LEU A 83 2.35 2.42 6.08
N PHE A 84 2.00 1.49 6.93
CA PHE A 84 1.78 1.74 8.35
C PHE A 84 2.82 0.98 9.15
N SER A 85 3.39 1.63 10.15
CA SER A 85 4.36 0.98 11.02
C SER A 85 4.23 1.44 12.46
N GLY A 86 4.27 0.48 13.37
CA GLY A 86 4.32 0.78 14.80
C GLY A 86 5.69 0.55 15.42
N GLN A 87 6.68 0.20 14.61
CA GLN A 87 7.98 -0.18 15.14
C GLN A 87 9.10 0.69 14.62
N ALA A 88 10.03 1.01 15.50
CA ALA A 88 11.19 1.81 15.14
C ALA A 88 12.08 1.10 14.10
N ALA A 89 12.14 -0.22 14.14
CA ALA A 89 12.94 -1.00 13.21
C ALA A 89 12.52 -0.81 11.74
N THR A 90 11.33 -0.32 11.52
CA THR A 90 10.84 -0.07 10.17
C THR A 90 11.64 1.02 9.46
N ALA A 91 12.23 1.92 10.23
CA ALA A 91 13.04 2.99 9.64
C ALA A 91 14.19 2.43 8.81
N ASP A 92 14.84 1.37 9.29
CA ASP A 92 15.93 0.73 8.57
C ASP A 92 15.48 0.10 7.27
N LEU A 93 14.31 -0.54 7.29
CA LEU A 93 13.75 -1.15 6.10
C LEU A 93 13.37 -0.11 5.07
N LEU A 94 12.82 1.01 5.51
CA LEU A 94 12.50 2.12 4.62
C LEU A 94 13.74 2.75 4.02
N GLU A 95 14.78 2.90 4.84
CA GLU A 95 16.06 3.42 4.35
C GLU A 95 16.63 2.50 3.27
N ALA A 96 16.59 1.20 3.51
CA ALA A 96 17.06 0.24 2.52
C ALA A 96 16.26 0.33 1.22
N ALA A 97 14.94 0.45 1.33
CA ALA A 97 14.10 0.59 0.15
C ALA A 97 14.40 1.88 -0.60
N ARG A 98 14.62 2.97 0.11
CA ARG A 98 14.98 4.24 -0.51
C ARG A 98 16.33 4.17 -1.21
N ALA A 99 17.28 3.47 -0.61
CA ALA A 99 18.59 3.29 -1.21
C ALA A 99 18.50 2.52 -2.52
N GLU A 100 17.49 1.68 -2.67
CA GLU A 100 17.25 0.94 -3.90
C GLU A 100 16.37 1.72 -4.88
N GLY A 101 15.98 2.93 -4.54
CA GLY A 101 15.18 3.76 -5.43
C GLY A 101 13.67 3.71 -5.21
N HIS A 102 13.22 3.12 -4.11
CA HIS A 102 11.79 3.01 -3.82
C HIS A 102 11.36 4.10 -2.83
N ALA A 103 10.58 5.05 -3.29
CA ALA A 103 10.02 6.07 -2.41
C ALA A 103 8.64 5.61 -1.93
N LEU A 104 8.52 5.34 -0.66
CA LEU A 104 7.29 4.86 -0.06
C LEU A 104 6.82 5.83 1.02
N ASP A 105 5.53 6.10 1.04
CA ASP A 105 4.95 6.93 2.08
C ASP A 105 4.64 6.09 3.31
N LEU A 106 4.90 6.63 4.48
CA LEU A 106 4.76 5.92 5.73
C LEU A 106 3.97 6.74 6.74
N LEU A 107 3.03 6.10 7.41
CA LEU A 107 2.37 6.65 8.59
C LEU A 107 2.73 5.80 9.79
N GLN A 108 2.98 6.45 10.92
CA GLN A 108 3.27 5.75 12.16
C GLN A 108 2.00 5.44 12.92
N LYS A 109 1.90 4.21 13.41
CA LYS A 109 0.80 3.81 14.30
C LYS A 109 1.00 4.43 15.69
N PRO A 110 -0.07 4.77 16.39
CA PRO A 110 -1.46 4.69 15.96
C PRO A 110 -1.83 5.82 15.01
N VAL A 111 -2.62 5.51 13.98
CA VAL A 111 -3.02 6.49 12.98
C VAL A 111 -4.46 6.90 13.26
N PRO A 112 -4.72 8.16 13.60
CA PRO A 112 -6.10 8.60 13.75
C PRO A 112 -6.86 8.51 12.44
N PRO A 113 -8.16 8.17 12.47
CA PRO A 113 -8.94 8.09 11.23
C PRO A 113 -8.89 9.35 10.38
N THR A 114 -8.86 10.52 11.01
CA THR A 114 -8.78 11.78 10.27
C THR A 114 -7.48 11.92 9.49
N GLU A 115 -6.38 11.51 10.08
CA GLU A 115 -5.08 11.54 9.42
C GLU A 115 -5.02 10.52 8.28
N LEU A 116 -5.55 9.33 8.52
CA LEU A 116 -5.64 8.30 7.48
C LEU A 116 -6.43 8.81 6.28
N LEU A 117 -7.61 9.37 6.53
CA LEU A 117 -8.47 9.83 5.45
C LEU A 117 -7.84 10.99 4.68
N LEU A 118 -7.12 11.86 5.38
CA LEU A 118 -6.43 12.97 4.74
C LEU A 118 -5.33 12.47 3.81
N GLU A 119 -4.52 11.53 4.28
CA GLU A 119 -3.45 10.97 3.46
C GLU A 119 -4.00 10.18 2.27
N VAL A 120 -5.03 9.38 2.51
CA VAL A 120 -5.67 8.63 1.43
C VAL A 120 -6.21 9.59 0.38
N GLY A 121 -6.89 10.64 0.81
CA GLY A 121 -7.41 11.64 -0.12
C GLY A 121 -6.31 12.31 -0.92
N ASN A 122 -5.20 12.65 -0.28
CA ASN A 122 -4.08 13.27 -0.96
C ASN A 122 -3.48 12.34 -2.02
N LEU A 123 -3.29 11.07 -1.67
CA LEU A 123 -2.69 10.11 -2.58
C LEU A 123 -3.59 9.78 -3.77
N VAL A 124 -4.87 9.62 -3.50
CA VAL A 124 -5.84 9.28 -4.54
C VAL A 124 -6.04 10.47 -5.48
N ASN A 125 -6.14 11.67 -4.92
CA ASN A 125 -6.36 12.87 -5.73
C ASN A 125 -5.12 13.24 -6.55
N ALA A 126 -3.94 12.89 -6.08
CA ALA A 126 -2.72 13.13 -6.82
C ALA A 126 -2.72 12.40 -8.18
N THR A 127 -3.50 11.33 -8.30
CA THR A 127 -3.62 10.61 -9.55
C THR A 127 -4.39 11.40 -10.60
N SER A 128 -5.31 12.25 -10.17
CA SER A 128 -6.13 13.05 -11.09
C SER A 128 -5.41 14.29 -11.58
N GLN A 129 -4.37 14.70 -10.89
CA GLN A 129 -3.63 15.88 -11.26
C GLN A 129 -2.38 15.48 -12.03
N THR A 130 -2.59 15.21 -13.27
CA THR A 130 -1.46 14.95 -14.15
C THR A 130 -0.63 16.22 -14.25
N GLY A 131 0.62 16.12 -13.95
CA GLY A 131 1.52 17.25 -14.10
C GLY A 131 1.92 17.90 -12.80
N ALA A 132 1.15 17.75 -11.76
CA ALA A 132 1.61 18.18 -10.46
C ALA A 132 2.49 17.08 -9.90
N ALA A 133 3.57 16.83 -10.56
CA ALA A 133 4.50 15.86 -10.09
C ALA A 133 4.97 16.32 -8.73
N ARG A 134 4.63 15.59 -7.71
CA ARG A 134 5.28 15.75 -6.44
C ARG A 134 6.76 15.67 -6.74
N PRO A 135 7.57 16.54 -6.15
CA PRO A 135 8.99 16.43 -6.36
C PRO A 135 9.37 15.02 -5.99
N VAL A 136 9.74 14.29 -6.98
CA VAL A 136 10.09 12.91 -6.81
C VAL A 136 11.32 12.86 -5.96
N ARG A 137 11.21 12.26 -4.83
CA ARG A 137 12.34 12.18 -3.94
C ARG A 137 13.44 11.36 -4.50
N SER A 138 13.14 10.49 -5.43
CA SER A 138 14.15 9.71 -6.10
C SER A 138 13.59 9.19 -7.38
N SER A 139 14.41 9.09 -8.37
CA SER A 139 14.03 8.42 -9.58
C SER A 139 13.88 6.93 -9.26
N TRP A 140 12.78 6.40 -9.63
CA TRP A 140 12.53 5.00 -9.46
C TRP A 140 13.34 4.20 -10.44
N ILE A 141 14.24 3.45 -9.93
CA ILE A 141 14.93 2.47 -10.76
C ILE A 141 14.33 1.14 -10.40
N ALA A 142 13.65 0.56 -11.31
CA ALA A 142 13.03 -0.72 -11.08
C ALA A 142 14.09 -1.82 -11.08
N ALA A 143 14.81 -1.92 -10.03
CA ALA A 143 15.86 -2.90 -9.97
C ALA A 143 15.55 -3.96 -8.94
N THR A 144 14.42 -4.60 -9.04
CA THR A 144 14.06 -5.49 -7.97
C THR A 144 13.52 -6.78 -8.42
N SER A 145 14.03 -7.22 -9.53
CA SER A 145 13.51 -8.43 -10.10
C SER A 145 13.73 -9.67 -9.26
N SER A 146 14.68 -9.67 -8.36
CA SER A 146 15.00 -10.89 -7.66
C SER A 146 14.13 -11.19 -6.45
N LEU A 147 13.40 -10.19 -5.96
CA LEU A 147 12.60 -10.41 -4.78
C LEU A 147 11.30 -11.15 -5.03
N ALA A 148 10.87 -11.18 -6.26
CA ALA A 148 9.59 -11.77 -6.59
C ALA A 148 9.64 -13.29 -6.69
N ALA A 149 10.79 -13.87 -6.69
CA ALA A 149 10.91 -15.27 -7.08
C ALA A 149 10.48 -16.26 -6.02
N GLN A 150 10.42 -15.87 -4.78
CA GLN A 150 10.20 -16.82 -3.71
C GLN A 150 9.30 -16.27 -2.63
N LEU A 151 8.03 -16.28 -2.91
CA LEU A 151 7.08 -15.84 -1.91
C LEU A 151 6.67 -17.04 -1.06
N PRO A 152 6.81 -16.94 0.25
CA PRO A 152 6.30 -17.99 1.11
C PRO A 152 4.78 -17.99 1.05
N ALA A 153 4.22 -19.17 1.12
CA ALA A 153 2.77 -19.29 1.18
C ALA A 153 2.29 -18.71 2.51
N CYS A 154 1.21 -17.96 2.45
CA CYS A 154 0.57 -17.50 3.66
C CYS A 154 -0.17 -18.64 4.29
N THR A 155 0.11 -18.91 5.55
CA THR A 155 -0.64 -19.90 6.29
C THR A 155 -1.90 -19.25 6.81
N ARG A 156 -3.01 -19.77 6.42
CA ARG A 156 -4.28 -19.36 7.00
C ARG A 156 -4.49 -20.20 8.24
N GLY A 157 -4.35 -19.55 9.35
CA GLY A 157 -4.61 -20.22 10.62
C GLY A 157 -6.07 -20.29 10.95
#